data_aa0961d54e987de3a12755ed17272247
#
_entry.id   aa0961d54e987de3a12755ed17272247
#
_cell.length_a   1.000
_cell.length_b   1.000
_cell.length_c   1.000
_cell.angle_alpha   90.00
_cell.angle_beta   90.00
_cell.angle_gamma   90.00
#
_symmetry.space_group_name_H-M   'P 1'
#
loop_
_entity.id
_entity.type
_entity.pdbx_description
1 polymer ?
#
loop_
_entity_poly.entity_id
_entity_poly.type
_entity_poly.pdbx_seq_one_letter_code
_entity_poly.pdbx_strand_id
1 'polypeptide(L)'
;MKLTHHEEKILLLLKSHPDIITDSKEREKLAKKHGLSEKTLRNRIGDLKKYGIIGDSQKDVFIEDLFSSKNENDVIDLRAVFLILKSRKWTIISLSGFVTIMGIAYALLAVPLFLSTTSMYPVGETGTSSSILESNLEGIAETFGIKGLSPMPTYNIPDIVNSRRLKKDIIFLNWETNAYPDSSNLIQFWEIDKPKWVAPKKWLKNFLPENPYPADPQSKFLENAMEKLDELITVEEEISGLIVVSVLMKDPGLAADITNYIASFVKGFISNEQNKEAVKNKKFINNQMLMAKDDLANSESKLTDFFKQNPLPSGNPDLQLEQGRLTRDVEENQAVYITLRQQYEIAKIEVEKDRLLVNVLDVGESAVKKSKPNRVLITLLSFFGGLSLAVTGVLIQENSATSRQKVIQ
;
A
#
# COMPACT_ATOMS: atom_id res chain seq x y z
N MET A 1 42.48 -16.66 -17.57
CA MET A 1 42.69 -18.09 -17.85
C MET A 1 43.21 -18.73 -16.57
N LYS A 2 42.59 -19.83 -16.05
CA LYS A 2 43.06 -20.48 -14.81
C LYS A 2 44.10 -21.49 -15.20
N LEU A 3 45.33 -21.29 -14.71
CA LEU A 3 46.42 -22.25 -14.86
C LEU A 3 46.14 -23.47 -14.00
N THR A 4 46.55 -24.64 -14.46
CA THR A 4 46.50 -25.86 -13.65
C THR A 4 47.56 -25.83 -12.57
N HIS A 5 47.35 -26.53 -11.47
CA HIS A 5 48.33 -26.62 -10.37
C HIS A 5 49.74 -27.07 -10.82
N HIS A 6 49.82 -27.88 -11.87
CA HIS A 6 51.09 -28.28 -12.49
C HIS A 6 51.76 -27.11 -13.26
N GLU A 7 50.99 -26.31 -13.96
CA GLU A 7 51.49 -25.14 -14.70
C GLU A 7 51.96 -24.03 -13.77
N GLU A 8 51.26 -23.82 -12.63
CA GLU A 8 51.72 -22.88 -11.58
C GLU A 8 53.06 -23.33 -10.98
N LYS A 9 53.23 -24.64 -10.71
CA LYS A 9 54.47 -25.19 -10.17
C LYS A 9 55.65 -25.04 -11.15
N ILE A 10 55.42 -25.26 -12.45
CA ILE A 10 56.42 -25.08 -13.48
C ILE A 10 56.76 -23.58 -13.67
N LEU A 11 55.79 -22.70 -13.55
CA LEU A 11 56.00 -21.25 -13.66
C LEU A 11 56.84 -20.72 -12.50
N LEU A 12 56.67 -21.24 -11.29
CA LEU A 12 57.51 -20.98 -10.13
C LEU A 12 58.96 -21.46 -10.33
N LEU A 13 59.15 -22.63 -10.93
CA LEU A 13 60.46 -23.18 -11.28
C LEU A 13 61.16 -22.31 -12.37
N LEU A 14 60.42 -21.82 -13.34
CA LEU A 14 60.93 -20.87 -14.35
C LEU A 14 61.37 -19.53 -13.74
N LYS A 15 60.64 -19.08 -12.71
CA LYS A 15 60.99 -17.83 -11.98
C LYS A 15 62.30 -17.95 -11.23
N SER A 16 62.55 -19.12 -10.62
CA SER A 16 63.80 -19.36 -9.87
C SER A 16 65.00 -19.72 -10.76
N HIS A 17 64.76 -20.26 -11.97
CA HIS A 17 65.83 -20.72 -12.90
C HIS A 17 65.44 -20.36 -14.34
N PRO A 18 65.58 -19.11 -14.78
CA PRO A 18 65.18 -18.66 -16.12
C PRO A 18 66.00 -19.35 -17.26
N ASP A 19 67.20 -19.81 -16.95
CA ASP A 19 68.09 -20.45 -17.93
C ASP A 19 67.52 -21.73 -18.55
N ILE A 20 66.56 -22.37 -17.91
CA ILE A 20 65.89 -23.59 -18.42
C ILE A 20 65.02 -23.33 -19.65
N ILE A 21 64.73 -22.09 -20.02
CA ILE A 21 64.01 -21.74 -21.23
C ILE A 21 64.81 -22.02 -22.45
N THR A 22 66.14 -21.81 -22.42
CA THR A 22 67.06 -21.90 -23.53
C THR A 22 67.99 -23.07 -23.44
N ASP A 23 68.49 -23.45 -22.25
CA ASP A 23 69.48 -24.51 -22.06
C ASP A 23 68.81 -25.90 -21.78
N SER A 24 69.06 -26.83 -22.67
CA SER A 24 68.53 -28.20 -22.60
C SER A 24 69.19 -29.04 -21.44
N LYS A 25 70.47 -28.76 -21.09
CA LYS A 25 71.18 -29.50 -20.05
C LYS A 25 70.70 -29.07 -18.66
N GLU A 26 70.46 -27.80 -18.44
CA GLU A 26 69.90 -27.30 -17.20
C GLU A 26 68.45 -27.71 -17.02
N ARG A 27 67.65 -27.81 -18.11
CA ARG A 27 66.29 -28.39 -18.11
C ARG A 27 66.29 -29.84 -17.62
N GLU A 28 67.21 -30.68 -18.14
CA GLU A 28 67.31 -32.08 -17.73
C GLU A 28 67.69 -32.27 -16.28
N LYS A 29 68.66 -31.48 -15.76
CA LYS A 29 69.03 -31.52 -14.36
C LYS A 29 67.90 -31.13 -13.42
N LEU A 30 67.19 -30.04 -13.75
CA LEU A 30 66.08 -29.54 -12.93
C LEU A 30 64.86 -30.48 -12.98
N ALA A 31 64.60 -31.03 -14.16
CA ALA A 31 63.53 -32.04 -14.31
C ALA A 31 63.78 -33.28 -13.42
N LYS A 32 64.98 -33.79 -13.41
CA LYS A 32 65.36 -34.93 -12.51
C LYS A 32 65.25 -34.58 -11.04
N LYS A 33 65.64 -33.35 -10.64
CA LYS A 33 65.57 -32.86 -9.27
C LYS A 33 64.10 -32.77 -8.74
N HIS A 34 63.17 -32.47 -9.62
CA HIS A 34 61.74 -32.29 -9.28
C HIS A 34 60.84 -33.47 -9.69
N GLY A 35 61.43 -34.62 -10.09
CA GLY A 35 60.67 -35.81 -10.45
C GLY A 35 59.87 -35.70 -11.74
N LEU A 36 60.26 -34.79 -12.64
CA LEU A 36 59.62 -34.54 -13.93
C LEU A 36 60.47 -35.10 -15.08
N SER A 37 59.86 -35.46 -16.21
CA SER A 37 60.61 -35.75 -17.43
C SER A 37 61.00 -34.43 -18.17
N GLU A 38 62.22 -34.43 -18.80
CA GLU A 38 62.63 -33.25 -19.62
C GLU A 38 61.60 -32.94 -20.69
N LYS A 39 61.00 -33.98 -21.32
CA LYS A 39 59.97 -33.86 -22.35
C LYS A 39 58.70 -33.18 -21.79
N THR A 40 58.31 -33.48 -20.54
CA THR A 40 57.15 -32.86 -19.93
C THR A 40 57.44 -31.40 -19.62
N LEU A 41 58.61 -31.06 -19.11
CA LEU A 41 58.99 -29.68 -18.79
C LEU A 41 59.07 -28.83 -20.07
N ARG A 42 59.67 -29.39 -21.16
CA ARG A 42 59.76 -28.72 -22.47
C ARG A 42 58.39 -28.45 -23.10
N ASN A 43 57.51 -29.45 -23.10
CA ASN A 43 56.17 -29.30 -23.65
C ASN A 43 55.38 -28.24 -22.88
N ARG A 44 55.44 -28.21 -21.57
CA ARG A 44 54.76 -27.22 -20.73
C ARG A 44 55.36 -25.80 -20.89
N ILE A 45 56.65 -25.66 -21.06
CA ILE A 45 57.30 -24.38 -21.44
C ILE A 45 56.77 -23.92 -22.80
N GLY A 46 56.59 -24.83 -23.77
CA GLY A 46 56.00 -24.54 -25.07
C GLY A 46 54.53 -24.12 -24.99
N ASP A 47 53.74 -24.75 -24.15
CA ASP A 47 52.35 -24.38 -23.92
C ASP A 47 52.26 -23.01 -23.26
N LEU A 48 53.10 -22.70 -22.29
CA LEU A 48 53.16 -21.37 -21.63
C LEU A 48 53.62 -20.28 -22.55
N LYS A 49 54.56 -20.59 -23.51
CA LYS A 49 54.93 -19.66 -24.60
C LYS A 49 53.78 -19.40 -25.56
N LYS A 50 53.04 -20.46 -25.96
CA LYS A 50 51.89 -20.39 -26.84
C LYS A 50 50.76 -19.56 -26.23
N TYR A 51 50.61 -19.58 -24.91
CA TYR A 51 49.65 -18.77 -24.19
C TYR A 51 50.13 -17.34 -23.92
N GLY A 52 51.30 -16.97 -24.40
CA GLY A 52 51.87 -15.63 -24.23
C GLY A 52 52.32 -15.29 -22.81
N ILE A 53 52.47 -16.31 -21.96
CA ILE A 53 52.84 -16.13 -20.55
C ILE A 53 54.35 -16.00 -20.39
N ILE A 54 55.12 -16.51 -21.34
CA ILE A 54 56.59 -16.50 -21.35
C ILE A 54 57.07 -15.99 -22.71
N GLY A 55 58.02 -15.04 -22.69
CA GLY A 55 58.67 -14.53 -23.90
C GLY A 55 59.72 -15.50 -24.45
N ASP A 56 60.24 -15.21 -25.69
CA ASP A 56 61.20 -16.11 -26.41
C ASP A 56 62.62 -15.98 -25.93
N SER A 57 62.96 -14.96 -25.14
CA SER A 57 64.31 -14.73 -24.61
C SER A 57 64.38 -14.59 -23.09
N GLN A 58 65.57 -14.80 -22.51
CA GLN A 58 65.82 -14.70 -21.04
C GLN A 58 65.44 -13.37 -20.39
N LYS A 59 65.34 -12.29 -21.18
CA LYS A 59 65.01 -10.95 -20.71
C LYS A 59 63.49 -10.64 -20.67
N ASP A 60 62.69 -11.47 -21.30
CA ASP A 60 61.26 -11.18 -21.49
C ASP A 60 60.38 -12.11 -20.63
N VAL A 61 60.86 -12.51 -19.46
CA VAL A 61 60.02 -13.26 -18.52
C VAL A 61 59.07 -12.27 -17.83
N PHE A 62 57.97 -11.96 -18.48
CA PHE A 62 56.87 -11.18 -17.91
C PHE A 62 56.15 -11.99 -16.84
N ILE A 63 56.76 -12.09 -15.67
CA ILE A 63 56.16 -12.76 -14.53
C ILE A 63 55.48 -11.75 -13.59
N GLU A 64 55.90 -10.49 -13.68
CA GLU A 64 55.36 -9.45 -12.78
C GLU A 64 53.91 -9.06 -13.07
N ASP A 65 53.47 -9.06 -14.33
CA ASP A 65 52.08 -8.63 -14.68
C ASP A 65 51.00 -9.69 -14.43
N LEU A 66 51.36 -10.98 -14.37
CA LEU A 66 50.41 -12.07 -14.13
C LEU A 66 50.14 -12.33 -12.64
N PHE A 67 51.06 -11.96 -11.81
CA PHE A 67 50.92 -12.04 -10.35
C PHE A 67 50.58 -10.71 -9.70
N SER A 68 50.87 -9.58 -10.36
CA SER A 68 50.41 -8.27 -9.89
C SER A 68 48.96 -7.97 -10.29
N SER A 69 48.34 -8.72 -11.22
CA SER A 69 46.90 -8.61 -11.51
C SER A 69 46.00 -9.44 -10.57
N LYS A 70 46.57 -10.13 -9.63
CA LYS A 70 45.82 -10.51 -8.45
C LYS A 70 45.82 -9.28 -7.56
N ASN A 71 44.80 -8.41 -7.81
CA ASN A 71 44.51 -7.26 -6.99
C ASN A 71 44.61 -7.64 -5.52
N GLU A 72 45.73 -7.37 -4.88
CA GLU A 72 45.82 -7.33 -3.42
C GLU A 72 44.89 -6.26 -2.82
N ASN A 73 44.27 -5.47 -3.70
CA ASN A 73 43.34 -4.41 -3.30
C ASN A 73 41.86 -4.82 -3.13
N ASP A 74 41.49 -6.07 -3.48
CA ASP A 74 40.08 -6.50 -3.36
C ASP A 74 39.84 -7.45 -2.16
N VAL A 75 40.86 -7.79 -1.38
CA VAL A 75 40.68 -8.47 -0.12
C VAL A 75 40.64 -7.42 0.98
N ILE A 76 39.45 -7.08 1.45
CA ILE A 76 39.30 -6.23 2.64
C ILE A 76 39.97 -6.99 3.80
N ASP A 77 41.18 -6.58 4.18
CA ASP A 77 41.87 -7.12 5.34
C ASP A 77 41.13 -6.65 6.61
N LEU A 78 40.25 -7.51 7.11
CA LEU A 78 39.48 -7.24 8.33
C LEU A 78 40.36 -6.88 9.52
N ARG A 79 41.60 -7.35 9.56
CA ARG A 79 42.56 -6.99 10.62
C ARG A 79 43.01 -5.53 10.45
N ALA A 80 43.28 -5.09 9.24
CA ALA A 80 43.65 -3.69 8.96
C ALA A 80 42.47 -2.76 9.32
N VAL A 81 41.25 -3.09 8.91
CA VAL A 81 40.04 -2.33 9.27
C VAL A 81 39.87 -2.26 10.80
N PHE A 82 40.04 -3.36 11.50
CA PHE A 82 39.93 -3.38 12.96
C PHE A 82 41.00 -2.52 13.64
N LEU A 83 42.25 -2.52 13.15
CA LEU A 83 43.34 -1.68 13.67
C LEU A 83 43.06 -0.19 13.44
N ILE A 84 42.56 0.18 12.25
CA ILE A 84 42.14 1.56 11.93
C ILE A 84 41.03 2.00 12.89
N LEU A 85 39.98 1.20 13.07
CA LEU A 85 38.89 1.51 13.99
C LEU A 85 39.37 1.66 15.44
N LYS A 86 40.29 0.79 15.87
CA LYS A 86 40.87 0.84 17.23
C LYS A 86 41.76 2.09 17.42
N SER A 87 42.54 2.48 16.42
CA SER A 87 43.40 3.68 16.50
C SER A 87 42.58 4.97 16.59
N ARG A 88 41.44 5.03 15.90
CA ARG A 88 40.56 6.20 15.84
C ARG A 88 39.28 6.07 16.69
N LYS A 89 39.30 5.21 17.71
CA LYS A 89 38.13 4.94 18.57
C LYS A 89 37.49 6.22 19.17
N TRP A 90 38.30 7.20 19.58
CA TRP A 90 37.81 8.44 20.14
C TRP A 90 37.03 9.28 19.12
N THR A 91 37.47 9.30 17.86
CA THR A 91 36.74 9.99 16.78
C THR A 91 35.39 9.31 16.51
N ILE A 92 35.37 7.97 16.51
CA ILE A 92 34.14 7.20 16.32
C ILE A 92 33.17 7.43 17.47
N ILE A 93 33.66 7.38 18.71
CA ILE A 93 32.81 7.60 19.92
C ILE A 93 32.27 9.03 19.95
N SER A 94 33.11 10.04 19.63
CA SER A 94 32.70 11.45 19.61
C SER A 94 31.63 11.71 18.55
N LEU A 95 31.83 11.24 17.33
CA LEU A 95 30.89 11.46 16.22
C LEU A 95 29.58 10.69 16.43
N SER A 96 29.66 9.42 16.81
CA SER A 96 28.49 8.62 17.14
C SER A 96 27.74 9.18 18.33
N GLY A 97 28.44 9.60 19.39
CA GLY A 97 27.86 10.26 20.57
C GLY A 97 27.15 11.57 20.22
N PHE A 98 27.74 12.39 19.35
CA PHE A 98 27.12 13.63 18.90
C PHE A 98 25.80 13.39 18.16
N VAL A 99 25.77 12.44 17.21
CA VAL A 99 24.55 12.08 16.45
C VAL A 99 23.50 11.51 17.41
N THR A 100 23.91 10.69 18.36
CA THR A 100 22.99 10.12 19.38
C THR A 100 22.39 11.20 20.25
N ILE A 101 23.18 12.15 20.73
CA ILE A 101 22.71 13.30 21.56
C ILE A 101 21.73 14.14 20.74
N MET A 102 22.01 14.42 19.48
CA MET A 102 21.05 15.11 18.59
C MET A 102 19.73 14.32 18.44
N GLY A 103 19.81 13.01 18.28
CA GLY A 103 18.63 12.14 18.20
C GLY A 103 17.81 12.15 19.49
N ILE A 104 18.46 12.12 20.65
CA ILE A 104 17.80 12.23 21.96
C ILE A 104 17.14 13.60 22.10
N ALA A 105 17.84 14.68 21.77
CA ALA A 105 17.30 16.03 21.83
C ALA A 105 16.05 16.17 20.94
N TYR A 106 16.10 15.66 19.71
CA TYR A 106 14.93 15.61 18.82
C TYR A 106 13.78 14.80 19.43
N ALA A 107 14.06 13.59 19.97
CA ALA A 107 13.04 12.74 20.57
C ALA A 107 12.37 13.35 21.81
N LEU A 108 13.07 14.20 22.54
CA LEU A 108 12.54 14.93 23.71
C LEU A 108 11.72 16.15 23.31
N LEU A 109 12.16 16.89 22.29
CA LEU A 109 11.49 18.10 21.79
C LEU A 109 10.29 17.80 20.88
N ALA A 110 10.23 16.61 20.30
CA ALA A 110 9.12 16.22 19.43
C ALA A 110 7.78 16.18 20.18
N VAL A 111 6.77 16.78 19.57
CA VAL A 111 5.42 16.91 20.12
C VAL A 111 4.78 15.53 20.32
N PRO A 112 4.26 15.20 21.50
CA PRO A 112 3.59 13.94 21.73
C PRO A 112 2.26 13.88 20.96
N LEU A 113 1.96 12.72 20.38
CA LEU A 113 0.69 12.41 19.74
C LEU A 113 0.01 11.27 20.50
N PHE A 114 -1.30 11.41 20.67
CA PHE A 114 -2.17 10.45 21.33
C PHE A 114 -3.02 9.75 20.29
N LEU A 115 -3.17 8.44 20.42
CA LEU A 115 -3.90 7.58 19.50
C LEU A 115 -5.26 7.23 20.13
N SER A 116 -6.34 7.50 19.41
CA SER A 116 -7.66 6.95 19.70
C SER A 116 -8.07 6.01 18.57
N THR A 117 -8.73 4.92 18.91
CA THR A 117 -9.17 3.90 17.97
C THR A 117 -10.64 3.59 18.15
N THR A 118 -11.34 3.38 17.04
CA THR A 118 -12.69 2.79 17.02
C THR A 118 -12.68 1.59 16.12
N SER A 119 -13.43 0.57 16.50
CA SER A 119 -13.59 -0.63 15.69
C SER A 119 -15.05 -0.82 15.29
N MET A 120 -15.27 -1.27 14.06
CA MET A 120 -16.61 -1.46 13.53
C MET A 120 -16.68 -2.64 12.57
N TYR A 121 -17.82 -3.33 12.61
CA TYR A 121 -18.15 -4.37 11.63
C TYR A 121 -19.20 -3.84 10.67
N PRO A 122 -19.03 -4.00 9.35
CA PRO A 122 -20.14 -3.88 8.42
C PRO A 122 -21.08 -5.03 8.71
N VAL A 123 -22.32 -4.72 9.04
CA VAL A 123 -23.37 -5.74 9.15
C VAL A 123 -23.84 -6.03 7.73
N GLY A 124 -23.14 -6.93 7.04
CA GLY A 124 -23.63 -7.53 5.81
C GLY A 124 -24.79 -8.45 6.14
N GLU A 125 -25.72 -8.60 5.24
CA GLU A 125 -26.75 -9.65 5.32
C GLU A 125 -26.10 -11.04 5.15
N THR A 126 -25.37 -11.51 6.16
CA THR A 126 -24.90 -12.89 6.25
C THR A 126 -25.99 -13.83 6.76
N GLY A 127 -27.25 -13.43 6.60
CA GLY A 127 -28.40 -14.28 6.94
C GLY A 127 -28.85 -15.07 5.72
N THR A 128 -28.57 -16.38 5.73
CA THR A 128 -28.97 -17.39 4.76
C THR A 128 -30.47 -17.37 4.40
N SER A 129 -31.30 -16.67 5.16
CA SER A 129 -32.75 -16.58 4.95
C SER A 129 -33.17 -15.46 3.99
N SER A 130 -32.40 -14.35 3.87
CA SER A 130 -32.70 -13.29 2.91
C SER A 130 -32.22 -13.67 1.50
N SER A 131 -31.09 -14.34 1.38
CA SER A 131 -30.54 -14.74 0.08
C SER A 131 -31.40 -15.78 -0.65
N ILE A 132 -32.07 -16.67 0.08
CA ILE A 132 -32.98 -17.67 -0.53
C ILE A 132 -34.29 -17.01 -1.01
N LEU A 133 -34.79 -16.02 -0.27
CA LEU A 133 -35.99 -15.27 -0.68
C LEU A 133 -35.66 -14.31 -1.86
N GLU A 134 -34.51 -13.65 -1.81
CA GLU A 134 -34.02 -12.77 -2.89
C GLU A 134 -33.73 -13.56 -4.18
N SER A 135 -33.05 -14.69 -4.12
CA SER A 135 -32.74 -15.50 -5.32
C SER A 135 -34.01 -16.09 -5.96
N ASN A 136 -35.01 -16.48 -5.18
CA ASN A 136 -36.26 -16.95 -5.72
C ASN A 136 -37.12 -15.84 -6.33
N LEU A 137 -37.08 -14.64 -5.73
CA LEU A 137 -37.77 -13.45 -6.25
C LEU A 137 -37.06 -12.89 -7.48
N GLU A 138 -35.74 -12.88 -7.51
CA GLU A 138 -34.92 -12.48 -8.66
C GLU A 138 -35.18 -13.38 -9.87
N GLY A 139 -35.22 -14.70 -9.70
CA GLY A 139 -35.58 -15.64 -10.75
C GLY A 139 -36.99 -15.46 -11.31
N ILE A 140 -37.94 -15.13 -10.45
CA ILE A 140 -39.33 -14.84 -10.87
C ILE A 140 -39.39 -13.47 -11.58
N ALA A 141 -38.69 -12.44 -11.06
CA ALA A 141 -38.65 -11.11 -11.65
C ALA A 141 -37.99 -11.11 -13.03
N GLU A 142 -36.88 -11.87 -13.22
CA GLU A 142 -36.25 -12.07 -14.50
C GLU A 142 -37.16 -12.76 -15.54
N THR A 143 -37.94 -13.73 -15.10
CA THR A 143 -38.91 -14.46 -15.96
C THR A 143 -39.97 -13.51 -16.51
N PHE A 144 -40.36 -12.51 -15.75
CA PHE A 144 -41.31 -11.47 -16.17
C PHE A 144 -40.65 -10.21 -16.76
N GLY A 145 -39.32 -10.24 -17.02
CA GLY A 145 -38.62 -9.11 -17.62
C GLY A 145 -38.44 -7.90 -16.71
N ILE A 146 -38.67 -8.04 -15.43
CA ILE A 146 -38.52 -6.98 -14.42
C ILE A 146 -37.05 -6.87 -14.04
N LYS A 147 -36.26 -6.16 -14.85
CA LYS A 147 -34.88 -5.81 -14.55
C LYS A 147 -34.85 -4.61 -13.59
N GLY A 148 -34.56 -4.83 -12.33
CA GLY A 148 -34.47 -3.71 -11.39
C GLY A 148 -34.30 -4.05 -9.93
N LEU A 149 -34.31 -5.34 -9.57
CA LEU A 149 -33.93 -5.80 -8.25
C LEU A 149 -32.40 -6.01 -8.24
N SER A 150 -31.66 -4.92 -8.34
CA SER A 150 -30.20 -5.00 -8.13
C SER A 150 -29.92 -5.25 -6.66
N PRO A 151 -28.94 -6.13 -6.32
CA PRO A 151 -28.52 -6.28 -4.94
C PRO A 151 -28.13 -4.91 -4.37
N MET A 152 -28.45 -4.69 -3.11
CA MET A 152 -28.10 -3.41 -2.46
C MET A 152 -26.61 -3.15 -2.58
N PRO A 153 -26.19 -1.90 -2.90
CA PRO A 153 -24.79 -1.58 -3.02
C PRO A 153 -24.10 -1.82 -1.67
N THR A 154 -23.03 -2.60 -1.70
CA THR A 154 -22.15 -2.77 -0.55
C THR A 154 -21.23 -1.54 -0.46
N TYR A 155 -21.25 -0.87 0.68
CA TYR A 155 -20.42 0.31 0.92
C TYR A 155 -19.11 -0.09 1.57
N ASN A 156 -17.99 0.26 0.93
CA ASN A 156 -16.68 0.08 1.51
C ASN A 156 -16.41 1.18 2.55
N ILE A 157 -16.33 0.80 3.82
CA ILE A 157 -16.10 1.74 4.94
C ILE A 157 -14.76 2.47 4.81
N PRO A 158 -13.63 1.84 4.47
CA PRO A 158 -12.37 2.53 4.19
C PRO A 158 -12.49 3.67 3.17
N ASP A 159 -13.26 3.49 2.10
CA ASP A 159 -13.45 4.54 1.09
C ASP A 159 -14.27 5.72 1.63
N ILE A 160 -15.25 5.44 2.49
CA ILE A 160 -16.05 6.49 3.14
C ILE A 160 -15.16 7.31 4.09
N VAL A 161 -14.31 6.65 4.89
CA VAL A 161 -13.39 7.33 5.82
C VAL A 161 -12.35 8.14 5.06
N ASN A 162 -11.84 7.65 3.95
CA ASN A 162 -10.89 8.37 3.10
C ASN A 162 -11.54 9.42 2.21
N SER A 163 -12.87 9.53 2.21
CA SER A 163 -13.57 10.47 1.35
C SER A 163 -13.23 11.92 1.65
N ARG A 164 -13.10 12.72 0.58
CA ARG A 164 -12.89 14.17 0.68
C ARG A 164 -14.03 14.88 1.43
N ARG A 165 -15.24 14.33 1.38
CA ARG A 165 -16.41 14.87 2.08
C ARG A 165 -16.22 14.79 3.60
N LEU A 166 -15.93 13.61 4.12
CA LEU A 166 -15.71 13.42 5.56
C LEU A 166 -14.53 14.26 6.07
N LYS A 167 -13.42 14.28 5.32
CA LYS A 167 -12.24 15.09 5.68
C LYS A 167 -12.57 16.59 5.75
N LYS A 168 -13.36 17.10 4.81
CA LYS A 168 -13.84 18.48 4.86
C LYS A 168 -14.70 18.74 6.10
N ASP A 169 -15.63 17.85 6.39
CA ASP A 169 -16.51 18.00 7.54
C ASP A 169 -15.68 18.02 8.83
N ILE A 170 -14.71 17.12 9.00
CA ILE A 170 -13.81 17.09 10.16
C ILE A 170 -12.98 18.38 10.27
N ILE A 171 -12.47 18.90 9.15
CA ILE A 171 -11.61 20.10 9.14
C ILE A 171 -12.38 21.36 9.51
N PHE A 172 -13.61 21.49 9.05
CA PHE A 172 -14.42 22.72 9.28
C PHE A 172 -15.28 22.64 10.54
N LEU A 173 -15.50 21.46 11.09
CA LEU A 173 -16.22 21.33 12.36
C LEU A 173 -15.42 22.00 13.47
N ASN A 174 -16.13 22.66 14.38
CA ASN A 174 -15.55 23.27 15.55
C ASN A 174 -15.41 22.22 16.65
N TRP A 175 -14.19 22.08 17.16
CA TRP A 175 -13.82 21.16 18.22
C TRP A 175 -13.41 21.91 19.47
N GLU A 176 -13.85 21.44 20.63
CA GLU A 176 -13.35 21.91 21.91
C GLU A 176 -12.04 21.19 22.23
N THR A 177 -11.01 21.94 22.56
CA THR A 177 -9.70 21.39 22.92
C THR A 177 -9.13 22.11 24.12
N ASN A 178 -8.16 21.49 24.81
CA ASN A 178 -7.46 22.14 25.92
C ASN A 178 -6.75 23.45 25.49
N ALA A 179 -6.35 23.55 24.22
CA ALA A 179 -5.70 24.74 23.66
C ALA A 179 -6.70 25.83 23.25
N TYR A 180 -7.93 25.46 22.92
CA TYR A 180 -9.01 26.32 22.45
C TYR A 180 -10.33 25.92 23.12
N PRO A 181 -10.56 26.40 24.38
CA PRO A 181 -11.80 26.08 25.10
C PRO A 181 -13.07 26.60 24.40
N ASP A 182 -12.96 27.74 23.69
CA ASP A 182 -14.07 28.35 22.96
C ASP A 182 -14.37 27.69 21.61
N SER A 183 -13.87 26.52 21.40
CA SER A 183 -13.92 25.74 20.15
C SER A 183 -13.19 26.38 18.95
N SER A 184 -12.58 25.54 18.12
CA SER A 184 -11.89 25.96 16.89
C SER A 184 -11.92 24.86 15.84
N ASN A 185 -11.81 25.24 14.59
CA ASN A 185 -11.63 24.28 13.51
C ASN A 185 -10.18 23.79 13.42
N LEU A 186 -9.94 22.69 12.70
CA LEU A 186 -8.59 22.10 12.62
C LEU A 186 -7.57 23.01 11.90
N ILE A 187 -7.99 23.91 11.01
CA ILE A 187 -7.11 24.88 10.36
C ILE A 187 -6.48 25.80 11.42
N GLN A 188 -7.30 26.32 12.34
CA GLN A 188 -6.87 27.16 13.44
C GLN A 188 -6.07 26.37 14.49
N PHE A 189 -6.53 25.17 14.83
CA PHE A 189 -5.84 24.28 15.78
C PHE A 189 -4.42 23.93 15.32
N TRP A 190 -4.21 23.75 14.02
CA TRP A 190 -2.91 23.47 13.44
C TRP A 190 -2.14 24.72 13.04
N GLU A 191 -2.72 25.92 13.18
CA GLU A 191 -2.14 27.21 12.79
C GLU A 191 -1.69 27.25 11.33
N ILE A 192 -2.48 26.61 10.43
CA ILE A 192 -2.18 26.54 9.00
C ILE A 192 -2.36 27.92 8.35
N ASP A 193 -3.26 28.73 8.87
CA ASP A 193 -3.58 30.10 8.45
C ASP A 193 -2.47 31.10 8.83
N LYS A 194 -1.62 30.79 9.82
CA LYS A 194 -0.55 31.66 10.26
C LYS A 194 0.68 31.55 9.39
N PRO A 195 1.33 32.67 9.00
CA PRO A 195 2.55 32.63 8.20
C PRO A 195 3.70 32.01 9.01
N LYS A 196 4.25 30.89 8.57
CA LYS A 196 5.43 30.28 9.18
C LYS A 196 6.66 31.16 8.88
N TRP A 197 7.26 31.73 9.91
CA TRP A 197 8.43 32.63 9.80
C TRP A 197 9.66 31.94 9.18
N VAL A 198 9.82 30.64 9.35
CA VAL A 198 10.95 29.88 8.80
C VAL A 198 10.47 29.05 7.63
N ALA A 199 10.54 29.61 6.43
CA ALA A 199 10.38 28.88 5.20
C ALA A 199 11.68 28.91 4.38
N PRO A 200 12.63 27.98 4.60
CA PRO A 200 13.84 27.90 3.76
C PRO A 200 13.51 27.64 2.28
N LYS A 201 12.28 27.22 1.99
CA LYS A 201 11.74 27.03 0.64
C LYS A 201 11.51 28.34 -0.15
N LYS A 202 11.47 29.53 0.49
CA LYS A 202 11.26 30.79 -0.26
C LYS A 202 12.37 31.09 -1.27
N TRP A 203 13.60 30.74 -0.94
CA TRP A 203 14.75 30.91 -1.85
C TRP A 203 14.67 29.91 -3.04
N LEU A 204 14.26 28.66 -2.80
CA LEU A 204 14.13 27.64 -3.86
C LEU A 204 12.92 27.94 -4.79
N LYS A 205 11.89 28.63 -4.28
CA LYS A 205 10.70 28.97 -5.03
C LYS A 205 10.94 29.91 -6.21
N ASN A 206 11.97 30.75 -6.11
CA ASN A 206 12.37 31.66 -7.19
C ASN A 206 12.98 30.95 -8.42
N PHE A 207 13.36 29.66 -8.29
CA PHE A 207 13.87 28.82 -9.37
C PHE A 207 12.83 27.91 -10.01
N LEU A 208 11.63 27.80 -9.43
CA LEU A 208 10.54 27.00 -9.97
C LEU A 208 9.58 27.90 -10.78
N PRO A 209 9.13 27.46 -11.95
CA PRO A 209 8.15 28.22 -12.72
C PRO A 209 6.91 28.46 -11.86
N GLU A 210 6.45 29.72 -11.81
CA GLU A 210 5.22 30.09 -11.13
C GLU A 210 4.02 29.41 -11.80
N ASN A 211 3.16 28.84 -10.98
CA ASN A 211 1.89 28.29 -11.49
C ASN A 211 1.05 29.45 -12.07
N PRO A 212 0.68 29.43 -13.35
CA PRO A 212 -0.09 30.50 -13.99
C PRO A 212 -1.50 30.66 -13.39
N TYR A 213 -1.97 29.66 -12.62
CA TYR A 213 -3.24 29.69 -11.92
C TYR A 213 -3.01 29.64 -10.40
N PRO A 214 -2.84 30.79 -9.74
CA PRO A 214 -2.69 30.84 -8.29
C PRO A 214 -4.00 30.33 -7.65
N ALA A 215 -3.91 29.24 -6.89
CA ALA A 215 -5.05 28.74 -6.14
C ALA A 215 -5.45 29.74 -5.05
N ASP A 216 -6.75 29.87 -4.82
CA ASP A 216 -7.31 30.66 -3.72
C ASP A 216 -6.65 30.25 -2.37
N PRO A 217 -6.29 31.23 -1.51
CA PRO A 217 -5.68 30.95 -0.21
C PRO A 217 -6.46 29.97 0.65
N GLN A 218 -7.79 30.06 0.66
CA GLN A 218 -8.64 29.15 1.43
C GLN A 218 -8.55 27.71 0.92
N SER A 219 -8.51 27.54 -0.41
CA SER A 219 -8.33 26.22 -1.02
C SER A 219 -6.97 25.60 -0.68
N LYS A 220 -5.91 26.44 -0.57
CA LYS A 220 -4.56 25.97 -0.14
C LYS A 220 -4.55 25.55 1.33
N PHE A 221 -5.21 26.31 2.19
CA PHE A 221 -5.29 25.94 3.62
C PHE A 221 -6.05 24.63 3.80
N LEU A 222 -7.13 24.45 3.05
CA LEU A 222 -7.91 23.22 3.06
C LEU A 222 -7.08 22.02 2.56
N GLU A 223 -6.35 22.16 1.45
CA GLU A 223 -5.53 21.09 0.90
C GLU A 223 -4.40 20.68 1.88
N ASN A 224 -3.70 21.66 2.46
CA ASN A 224 -2.69 21.41 3.48
C ASN A 224 -3.29 20.76 4.74
N ALA A 225 -4.51 21.12 5.12
CA ALA A 225 -5.21 20.51 6.25
C ALA A 225 -5.63 19.07 5.94
N MET A 226 -6.06 18.80 4.70
CA MET A 226 -6.39 17.44 4.25
C MET A 226 -5.15 16.54 4.24
N GLU A 227 -4.04 16.99 3.63
CA GLU A 227 -2.78 16.26 3.60
C GLU A 227 -2.31 15.89 5.02
N LYS A 228 -2.40 16.85 5.93
CA LYS A 228 -2.06 16.62 7.33
C LYS A 228 -3.00 15.65 8.03
N LEU A 229 -4.30 15.71 7.71
CA LEU A 229 -5.30 14.80 8.27
C LEU A 229 -5.08 13.36 7.76
N ASP A 230 -4.66 13.21 6.50
CA ASP A 230 -4.35 11.92 5.88
C ASP A 230 -3.18 11.20 6.57
N GLU A 231 -2.19 11.96 7.08
CA GLU A 231 -1.09 11.39 7.87
C GLU A 231 -1.50 10.97 9.28
N LEU A 232 -2.61 11.52 9.78
CA LEU A 232 -3.06 11.34 11.15
C LEU A 232 -4.21 10.34 11.30
N ILE A 233 -4.94 10.04 10.23
CA ILE A 233 -6.00 9.03 10.20
C ILE A 233 -5.49 7.79 9.48
N THR A 234 -5.63 6.64 10.10
CA THR A 234 -5.32 5.35 9.51
C THR A 234 -6.55 4.45 9.59
N VAL A 235 -6.86 3.78 8.50
CA VAL A 235 -7.95 2.80 8.41
C VAL A 235 -7.36 1.47 8.00
N GLU A 236 -7.59 0.46 8.81
CA GLU A 236 -7.12 -0.91 8.58
C GLU A 236 -8.31 -1.86 8.58
N GLU A 237 -8.36 -2.76 7.62
CA GLU A 237 -9.33 -3.83 7.55
C GLU A 237 -8.63 -5.14 7.90
N GLU A 238 -9.07 -5.77 8.97
CA GLU A 238 -8.54 -7.05 9.41
C GLU A 238 -9.13 -8.20 8.58
N ILE A 239 -8.45 -9.34 8.57
CA ILE A 239 -8.90 -10.56 7.88
C ILE A 239 -10.29 -11.02 8.38
N SER A 240 -10.63 -10.66 9.61
CA SER A 240 -11.94 -10.92 10.24
C SER A 240 -13.09 -10.07 9.66
N GLY A 241 -12.77 -9.08 8.81
CA GLY A 241 -13.71 -8.06 8.36
C GLY A 241 -13.93 -6.93 9.37
N LEU A 242 -13.19 -6.93 10.49
CA LEU A 242 -13.19 -5.83 11.43
C LEU A 242 -12.46 -4.64 10.82
N ILE A 243 -13.09 -3.48 10.83
CA ILE A 243 -12.49 -2.24 10.37
C ILE A 243 -12.10 -1.41 11.58
N VAL A 244 -10.81 -1.12 11.68
CA VAL A 244 -10.22 -0.32 12.75
C VAL A 244 -9.84 1.04 12.20
N VAL A 245 -10.42 2.09 12.75
CA VAL A 245 -10.08 3.48 12.43
C VAL A 245 -9.28 4.07 13.58
N SER A 246 -8.10 4.55 13.27
CA SER A 246 -7.15 5.12 14.23
C SER A 246 -6.90 6.59 13.92
N VAL A 247 -6.97 7.45 14.93
CA VAL A 247 -6.75 8.90 14.82
C VAL A 247 -5.66 9.33 15.79
N LEU A 248 -4.65 10.02 15.25
CA LEU A 248 -3.53 10.57 16.03
C LEU A 248 -3.69 12.09 16.16
N MET A 249 -3.79 12.62 17.41
CA MET A 249 -3.85 14.06 17.66
C MET A 249 -2.93 14.47 18.80
N LYS A 250 -2.64 15.78 18.90
CA LYS A 250 -1.88 16.34 20.00
C LYS A 250 -2.70 16.37 21.31
N ASP A 251 -4.00 16.53 21.17
CA ASP A 251 -4.95 16.51 22.28
C ASP A 251 -5.64 15.14 22.31
N PRO A 252 -5.60 14.41 23.44
CA PRO A 252 -6.19 13.08 23.56
C PRO A 252 -7.72 13.11 23.50
N GLY A 253 -8.38 14.17 23.97
CA GLY A 253 -9.83 14.36 23.86
C GLY A 253 -10.24 14.54 22.40
N LEU A 254 -9.55 15.45 21.70
CA LEU A 254 -9.78 15.67 20.26
C LEU A 254 -9.58 14.40 19.42
N ALA A 255 -8.60 13.56 19.76
CA ALA A 255 -8.42 12.27 19.08
C ALA A 255 -9.65 11.38 19.22
N ALA A 256 -10.22 11.28 20.43
CA ALA A 256 -11.41 10.49 20.70
C ALA A 256 -12.65 11.08 20.00
N ASP A 257 -12.83 12.38 20.05
CA ASP A 257 -13.98 13.07 19.47
C ASP A 257 -14.01 12.90 17.94
N ILE A 258 -12.87 13.09 17.27
CA ILE A 258 -12.75 12.88 15.81
C ILE A 258 -13.01 11.41 15.48
N THR A 259 -12.45 10.47 16.26
CA THR A 259 -12.64 9.04 16.04
C THR A 259 -14.12 8.65 16.13
N ASN A 260 -14.82 9.15 17.17
CA ASN A 260 -16.26 8.90 17.36
C ASN A 260 -17.11 9.60 16.30
N TYR A 261 -16.70 10.79 15.86
CA TYR A 261 -17.36 11.48 14.75
C TYR A 261 -17.26 10.67 13.44
N ILE A 262 -16.09 10.12 13.12
CA ILE A 262 -15.91 9.24 11.95
C ILE A 262 -16.86 8.05 12.03
N ALA A 263 -16.92 7.36 13.16
CA ALA A 263 -17.83 6.22 13.35
C ALA A 263 -19.30 6.62 13.15
N SER A 264 -19.71 7.76 13.71
CA SER A 264 -21.06 8.30 13.57
C SER A 264 -21.37 8.71 12.14
N PHE A 265 -20.43 9.35 11.45
CA PHE A 265 -20.57 9.75 10.05
C PHE A 265 -20.72 8.52 9.14
N VAL A 266 -19.88 7.50 9.29
CA VAL A 266 -19.94 6.25 8.51
C VAL A 266 -21.30 5.58 8.70
N LYS A 267 -21.73 5.41 9.95
CA LYS A 267 -23.06 4.84 10.28
C LYS A 267 -24.19 5.65 9.64
N GLY A 268 -24.17 6.97 9.80
CA GLY A 268 -25.20 7.87 9.23
C GLY A 268 -25.19 7.89 7.71
N PHE A 269 -24.01 7.90 7.08
CA PHE A 269 -23.88 7.89 5.62
C PHE A 269 -24.49 6.62 5.02
N ILE A 270 -24.08 5.44 5.52
CA ILE A 270 -24.55 4.15 5.01
C ILE A 270 -26.08 4.03 5.23
N SER A 271 -26.57 4.36 6.42
CA SER A 271 -28.00 4.33 6.73
C SER A 271 -28.83 5.23 5.80
N ASN A 272 -28.36 6.46 5.56
CA ASN A 272 -29.04 7.41 4.67
C ASN A 272 -29.05 6.95 3.20
N GLU A 273 -27.93 6.45 2.70
CA GLU A 273 -27.86 6.00 1.30
C GLU A 273 -28.71 4.75 1.07
N GLN A 274 -28.69 3.78 2.00
CA GLN A 274 -29.56 2.61 1.89
C GLN A 274 -31.05 2.95 2.01
N ASN A 275 -31.43 3.88 2.91
CA ASN A 275 -32.81 4.35 3.00
C ASN A 275 -33.28 5.01 1.69
N LYS A 276 -32.43 5.85 1.08
CA LYS A 276 -32.74 6.46 -0.23
C LYS A 276 -32.98 5.40 -1.31
N GLU A 277 -32.13 4.35 -1.37
CA GLU A 277 -32.28 3.28 -2.34
C GLU A 277 -33.55 2.45 -2.06
N ALA A 278 -33.83 2.13 -0.80
CA ALA A 278 -35.06 1.42 -0.41
C ALA A 278 -36.31 2.21 -0.79
N VAL A 279 -36.34 3.52 -0.54
CA VAL A 279 -37.46 4.40 -0.92
C VAL A 279 -37.63 4.45 -2.43
N LYS A 280 -36.55 4.53 -3.17
CA LYS A 280 -36.54 4.55 -4.65
C LYS A 280 -37.05 3.22 -5.22
N ASN A 281 -36.60 2.09 -4.65
CA ASN A 281 -37.06 0.76 -5.03
C ASN A 281 -38.56 0.58 -4.74
N LYS A 282 -39.01 0.93 -3.54
CA LYS A 282 -40.44 0.92 -3.20
C LYS A 282 -41.29 1.73 -4.19
N LYS A 283 -40.83 2.93 -4.56
CA LYS A 283 -41.52 3.78 -5.54
C LYS A 283 -41.59 3.12 -6.92
N PHE A 284 -40.48 2.50 -7.36
CA PHE A 284 -40.43 1.79 -8.64
C PHE A 284 -41.43 0.63 -8.66
N ILE A 285 -41.39 -0.25 -7.65
CA ILE A 285 -42.29 -1.39 -7.55
C ILE A 285 -43.76 -0.94 -7.49
N ASN A 286 -44.07 0.12 -6.74
CA ASN A 286 -45.41 0.68 -6.68
C ASN A 286 -45.92 1.09 -8.06
N ASN A 287 -45.08 1.77 -8.86
CA ASN A 287 -45.47 2.17 -10.20
C ASN A 287 -45.74 0.95 -11.10
N GLN A 288 -44.90 -0.08 -11.04
CA GLN A 288 -45.08 -1.31 -11.80
C GLN A 288 -46.35 -2.03 -11.36
N MET A 289 -46.67 -2.11 -10.06
CA MET A 289 -47.88 -2.69 -9.51
C MET A 289 -49.14 -1.95 -10.00
N LEU A 290 -49.10 -0.63 -10.08
CA LEU A 290 -50.23 0.15 -10.60
C LEU A 290 -50.45 -0.14 -12.08
N MET A 291 -49.39 -0.21 -12.91
CA MET A 291 -49.48 -0.58 -14.32
C MET A 291 -50.07 -1.98 -14.49
N ALA A 292 -49.57 -2.96 -13.75
CA ALA A 292 -50.09 -4.33 -13.80
C ALA A 292 -51.55 -4.44 -13.35
N LYS A 293 -51.98 -3.58 -12.41
CA LYS A 293 -53.38 -3.50 -12.01
C LYS A 293 -54.26 -2.99 -13.14
N ASP A 294 -53.83 -1.98 -13.90
CA ASP A 294 -54.52 -1.44 -15.03
C ASP A 294 -54.57 -2.46 -16.19
N ASP A 295 -53.48 -3.19 -16.44
CA ASP A 295 -53.46 -4.25 -17.44
C ASP A 295 -54.40 -5.42 -17.08
N LEU A 296 -54.47 -5.80 -15.79
CA LEU A 296 -55.42 -6.78 -15.32
C LEU A 296 -56.87 -6.32 -15.55
N ALA A 297 -57.20 -5.10 -15.16
CA ALA A 297 -58.53 -4.52 -15.35
C ALA A 297 -58.92 -4.48 -16.83
N ASN A 298 -57.99 -4.16 -17.73
CA ASN A 298 -58.18 -4.16 -19.17
C ASN A 298 -58.44 -5.56 -19.73
N SER A 299 -57.69 -6.55 -19.28
CA SER A 299 -57.92 -7.95 -19.71
C SER A 299 -59.23 -8.54 -19.19
N GLU A 300 -59.61 -8.24 -17.93
CA GLU A 300 -60.91 -8.60 -17.36
C GLU A 300 -62.07 -7.95 -18.12
N SER A 301 -61.91 -6.67 -18.52
CA SER A 301 -62.92 -5.99 -19.32
C SER A 301 -63.11 -6.65 -20.70
N LYS A 302 -62.00 -7.00 -21.39
CA LYS A 302 -62.06 -7.70 -22.67
C LYS A 302 -62.76 -9.06 -22.56
N LEU A 303 -62.43 -9.84 -21.54
CA LEU A 303 -63.10 -11.14 -21.27
C LEU A 303 -64.57 -10.94 -20.96
N THR A 304 -64.92 -9.93 -20.19
CA THR A 304 -66.31 -9.59 -19.84
C THR A 304 -67.12 -9.20 -21.10
N ASP A 305 -66.53 -8.36 -21.95
CA ASP A 305 -67.17 -7.92 -23.19
C ASP A 305 -67.35 -9.06 -24.20
N PHE A 306 -66.37 -9.98 -24.25
CA PHE A 306 -66.51 -11.21 -25.03
C PHE A 306 -67.72 -12.04 -24.58
N PHE A 307 -67.93 -12.27 -23.23
CA PHE A 307 -69.11 -12.98 -22.72
C PHE A 307 -70.41 -12.26 -22.97
N LYS A 308 -70.47 -10.92 -22.93
CA LYS A 308 -71.66 -10.17 -23.29
C LYS A 308 -72.05 -10.34 -24.77
N GLN A 309 -71.05 -10.40 -25.65
CA GLN A 309 -71.28 -10.57 -27.10
C GLN A 309 -71.56 -12.04 -27.47
N ASN A 310 -71.04 -13.01 -26.72
CA ASN A 310 -71.13 -14.43 -26.99
C ASN A 310 -71.64 -15.20 -25.73
N PRO A 311 -72.96 -15.16 -25.41
CA PRO A 311 -73.49 -15.75 -24.22
C PRO A 311 -73.34 -17.27 -24.11
N LEU A 312 -73.20 -17.98 -25.25
CA LEU A 312 -73.02 -19.43 -25.37
C LEU A 312 -71.86 -19.79 -26.30
N PRO A 313 -70.60 -19.57 -25.91
CA PRO A 313 -69.43 -19.84 -26.75
C PRO A 313 -69.16 -21.32 -27.00
N SER A 314 -69.71 -22.21 -26.18
CA SER A 314 -69.46 -23.65 -26.23
C SER A 314 -69.95 -24.36 -27.51
N GLY A 315 -70.71 -23.71 -28.37
CA GLY A 315 -71.17 -24.25 -29.64
C GLY A 315 -70.26 -24.05 -30.84
N ASN A 316 -69.23 -23.20 -30.71
CA ASN A 316 -68.29 -22.82 -31.78
C ASN A 316 -66.83 -23.01 -31.34
N PRO A 317 -66.03 -23.85 -32.03
CA PRO A 317 -64.61 -24.07 -31.69
C PRO A 317 -63.76 -22.79 -31.71
N ASP A 318 -64.02 -21.86 -32.64
CA ASP A 318 -63.24 -20.60 -32.73
C ASP A 318 -63.52 -19.71 -31.52
N LEU A 319 -64.75 -19.63 -31.06
CA LEU A 319 -65.12 -18.87 -29.87
C LEU A 319 -64.56 -19.50 -28.58
N GLN A 320 -64.45 -20.82 -28.50
CA GLN A 320 -63.76 -21.51 -27.40
C GLN A 320 -62.27 -21.20 -27.36
N LEU A 321 -61.62 -21.16 -28.54
CA LEU A 321 -60.19 -20.79 -28.65
C LEU A 321 -59.98 -19.37 -28.17
N GLU A 322 -60.82 -18.41 -28.61
CA GLU A 322 -60.72 -17.00 -28.21
C GLU A 322 -60.98 -16.82 -26.73
N GLN A 323 -62.02 -17.47 -26.16
CA GLN A 323 -62.23 -17.53 -24.72
C GLN A 323 -61.03 -18.02 -23.97
N GLY A 324 -60.38 -19.11 -24.43
CA GLY A 324 -59.19 -19.67 -23.82
C GLY A 324 -57.98 -18.70 -23.87
N ARG A 325 -57.86 -17.89 -24.90
CA ARG A 325 -56.80 -16.83 -24.99
C ARG A 325 -57.09 -15.72 -23.99
N LEU A 326 -58.29 -15.14 -23.97
CA LEU A 326 -58.65 -14.08 -23.06
C LEU A 326 -58.60 -14.51 -21.58
N THR A 327 -58.95 -15.74 -21.30
CA THR A 327 -58.83 -16.29 -19.92
C THR A 327 -57.36 -16.37 -19.49
N ARG A 328 -56.45 -16.83 -20.36
CA ARG A 328 -55.01 -16.85 -20.09
C ARG A 328 -54.43 -15.45 -19.89
N ASP A 329 -54.86 -14.49 -20.71
CA ASP A 329 -54.41 -13.09 -20.58
C ASP A 329 -54.78 -12.54 -19.18
N VAL A 330 -55.99 -12.84 -18.68
CA VAL A 330 -56.42 -12.47 -17.33
C VAL A 330 -55.60 -13.19 -16.25
N GLU A 331 -55.39 -14.50 -16.39
CA GLU A 331 -54.61 -15.31 -15.42
C GLU A 331 -53.15 -14.83 -15.37
N GLU A 332 -52.51 -14.53 -16.52
CA GLU A 332 -51.16 -14.00 -16.60
C GLU A 332 -51.06 -12.61 -15.92
N ASN A 333 -51.94 -11.68 -16.28
CA ASN A 333 -51.95 -10.34 -15.69
C ASN A 333 -52.26 -10.39 -14.16
N GLN A 334 -53.12 -11.27 -13.73
CA GLN A 334 -53.42 -11.51 -12.32
C GLN A 334 -52.18 -12.01 -11.57
N ALA A 335 -51.45 -12.97 -12.12
CA ALA A 335 -50.22 -13.49 -11.52
C ALA A 335 -49.14 -12.39 -11.39
N VAL A 336 -48.95 -11.57 -12.42
CA VAL A 336 -48.05 -10.43 -12.39
C VAL A 336 -48.44 -9.43 -11.29
N TYR A 337 -49.70 -9.02 -11.24
CA TYR A 337 -50.19 -8.07 -10.24
C TYR A 337 -49.99 -8.60 -8.81
N ILE A 338 -50.33 -9.89 -8.53
CA ILE A 338 -50.15 -10.49 -7.22
C ILE A 338 -48.70 -10.53 -6.82
N THR A 339 -47.79 -10.89 -7.74
CA THR A 339 -46.35 -10.92 -7.49
C THR A 339 -45.82 -9.52 -7.17
N LEU A 340 -46.15 -8.50 -7.96
CA LEU A 340 -45.75 -7.13 -7.72
C LEU A 340 -46.31 -6.55 -6.41
N ARG A 341 -47.53 -6.94 -6.03
CA ARG A 341 -48.11 -6.56 -4.75
C ARG A 341 -47.35 -7.17 -3.57
N GLN A 342 -46.96 -8.43 -3.65
CA GLN A 342 -46.10 -9.06 -2.64
C GLN A 342 -44.74 -8.33 -2.54
N GLN A 343 -44.11 -8.05 -3.66
CA GLN A 343 -42.85 -7.29 -3.67
C GLN A 343 -42.99 -5.89 -3.08
N TYR A 344 -44.11 -5.20 -3.36
CA TYR A 344 -44.37 -3.88 -2.77
C TYR A 344 -44.48 -3.93 -1.24
N GLU A 345 -45.17 -4.95 -0.67
CA GLU A 345 -45.22 -5.10 0.79
C GLU A 345 -43.82 -5.40 1.38
N ILE A 346 -43.01 -6.20 0.70
CA ILE A 346 -41.61 -6.43 1.11
C ILE A 346 -40.82 -5.12 1.07
N ALA A 347 -40.87 -4.38 -0.04
CA ALA A 347 -40.17 -3.11 -0.18
C ALA A 347 -40.64 -2.05 0.83
N LYS A 348 -41.90 -2.09 1.22
CA LYS A 348 -42.45 -1.22 2.26
C LYS A 348 -41.87 -1.54 3.64
N ILE A 349 -41.79 -2.83 3.99
CA ILE A 349 -41.13 -3.29 5.22
C ILE A 349 -39.66 -2.90 5.21
N GLU A 350 -39.00 -2.98 4.07
CA GLU A 350 -37.59 -2.62 3.88
C GLU A 350 -37.31 -1.14 4.25
N VAL A 351 -38.19 -0.23 3.80
CA VAL A 351 -38.09 1.22 4.11
C VAL A 351 -38.33 1.49 5.60
N GLU A 352 -39.24 0.74 6.24
CA GLU A 352 -39.63 0.91 7.65
C GLU A 352 -38.66 0.23 8.63
N LYS A 353 -37.81 -0.68 8.12
CA LYS A 353 -36.87 -1.45 8.94
C LYS A 353 -35.70 -0.57 9.36
N ASP A 354 -35.60 -0.28 10.65
CA ASP A 354 -34.43 0.40 11.22
C ASP A 354 -33.26 -0.61 11.28
N ARG A 355 -32.43 -0.59 10.24
CA ARG A 355 -31.29 -1.52 10.11
C ARG A 355 -30.04 -0.94 10.74
N LEU A 356 -29.46 -1.66 11.69
CA LEU A 356 -28.10 -1.43 12.16
C LEU A 356 -27.12 -1.96 11.10
N LEU A 357 -26.71 -1.11 10.18
CA LEU A 357 -25.87 -1.49 9.04
C LEU A 357 -24.37 -1.49 9.35
N VAL A 358 -24.00 -0.80 10.41
CA VAL A 358 -22.65 -0.75 10.97
C VAL A 358 -22.75 -0.94 12.47
N ASN A 359 -22.11 -1.97 12.96
CA ASN A 359 -22.01 -2.23 14.40
C ASN A 359 -20.66 -1.67 14.89
N VAL A 360 -20.72 -0.63 15.69
CA VAL A 360 -19.53 -0.09 16.38
C VAL A 360 -19.26 -1.00 17.58
N LEU A 361 -18.12 -1.69 17.55
CA LEU A 361 -17.70 -2.59 18.62
C LEU A 361 -17.06 -1.81 19.74
N ASP A 362 -16.05 -0.99 19.40
CA ASP A 362 -15.35 -0.14 20.37
C ASP A 362 -15.51 1.31 19.96
N VAL A 363 -15.81 2.16 20.94
CA VAL A 363 -15.85 3.62 20.78
C VAL A 363 -14.46 4.22 21.01
N GLY A 364 -14.17 5.33 20.36
CA GLY A 364 -12.92 6.05 20.58
C GLY A 364 -12.84 6.61 22.01
N GLU A 365 -11.79 6.23 22.74
CA GLU A 365 -11.50 6.72 24.07
C GLU A 365 -10.29 7.67 24.09
N SER A 366 -10.29 8.58 25.05
CA SER A 366 -9.17 9.50 25.26
C SER A 366 -7.95 8.75 25.79
N ALA A 367 -6.85 8.74 25.02
CA ALA A 367 -5.66 8.00 25.34
C ALA A 367 -4.90 8.60 26.54
N VAL A 368 -4.59 7.79 27.55
CA VAL A 368 -3.79 8.17 28.71
C VAL A 368 -2.30 8.22 28.38
N LYS A 369 -1.83 7.36 27.43
CA LYS A 369 -0.43 7.24 27.05
C LYS A 369 -0.20 7.79 25.65
N LYS A 370 0.92 8.52 25.48
CA LYS A 370 1.36 8.96 24.14
C LYS A 370 1.72 7.75 23.26
N SER A 371 1.32 7.79 21.99
CA SER A 371 1.63 6.77 20.99
C SER A 371 2.90 7.11 20.21
N LYS A 372 3.06 8.37 19.77
CA LYS A 372 4.22 8.84 19.01
C LYS A 372 4.84 10.09 19.67
N PRO A 373 6.13 10.35 19.45
CA PRO A 373 7.13 9.49 18.83
C PRO A 373 7.60 8.37 19.77
N ASN A 374 8.03 7.25 19.20
CA ASN A 374 8.68 6.18 19.96
C ASN A 374 10.14 6.59 20.28
N ARG A 375 10.33 7.23 21.44
CA ARG A 375 11.62 7.81 21.86
C ARG A 375 12.75 6.78 21.89
N VAL A 376 12.45 5.55 22.31
CA VAL A 376 13.43 4.47 22.39
C VAL A 376 13.91 4.10 20.98
N LEU A 377 12.99 3.95 20.03
CA LEU A 377 13.32 3.62 18.64
C LEU A 377 14.20 4.70 17.99
N ILE A 378 13.82 5.98 18.18
CA ILE A 378 14.60 7.12 17.62
C ILE A 378 16.01 7.14 18.19
N THR A 379 16.16 6.95 19.50
CA THR A 379 17.47 6.92 20.16
C THR A 379 18.32 5.77 19.63
N LEU A 380 17.75 4.59 19.48
CA LEU A 380 18.43 3.40 18.98
C LEU A 380 18.85 3.55 17.51
N LEU A 381 17.95 4.07 16.66
CA LEU A 381 18.28 4.38 15.26
C LEU A 381 19.36 5.46 15.15
N SER A 382 19.32 6.49 15.98
CA SER A 382 20.35 7.54 16.00
C SER A 382 21.71 7.00 16.45
N PHE A 383 21.73 6.07 17.39
CA PHE A 383 22.97 5.43 17.84
C PHE A 383 23.61 4.57 16.73
N PHE A 384 22.85 3.65 16.15
CA PHE A 384 23.35 2.77 15.08
C PHE A 384 23.68 3.55 13.81
N GLY A 385 22.84 4.51 13.44
CA GLY A 385 23.09 5.41 12.30
C GLY A 385 24.36 6.25 12.51
N GLY A 386 24.52 6.82 13.71
CA GLY A 386 25.70 7.57 14.10
C GLY A 386 26.97 6.70 14.08
N LEU A 387 26.89 5.47 14.58
CA LEU A 387 27.99 4.51 14.55
C LEU A 387 28.38 4.15 13.11
N SER A 388 27.42 3.85 12.25
CA SER A 388 27.66 3.55 10.83
C SER A 388 28.32 4.70 10.11
N LEU A 389 27.80 5.93 10.29
CA LEU A 389 28.39 7.15 9.70
C LEU A 389 29.81 7.43 10.22
N ALA A 390 30.07 7.19 11.51
CA ALA A 390 31.38 7.38 12.10
C ALA A 390 32.41 6.38 11.54
N VAL A 391 32.05 5.11 11.41
CA VAL A 391 32.91 4.08 10.85
C VAL A 391 33.22 4.37 9.37
N THR A 392 32.21 4.63 8.55
CA THR A 392 32.41 4.98 7.13
C THR A 392 33.25 6.25 6.96
N GLY A 393 32.99 7.28 7.76
CA GLY A 393 33.75 8.52 7.74
C GLY A 393 35.25 8.31 8.05
N VAL A 394 35.56 7.49 9.07
CA VAL A 394 36.95 7.16 9.43
C VAL A 394 37.66 6.37 8.32
N LEU A 395 36.97 5.40 7.70
CA LEU A 395 37.52 4.62 6.58
C LEU A 395 37.80 5.48 5.33
N ILE A 396 36.89 6.39 4.98
CA ILE A 396 37.11 7.33 3.87
C ILE A 396 38.26 8.26 4.16
N GLN A 397 38.36 8.79 5.37
CA GLN A 397 39.45 9.68 5.77
C GLN A 397 40.84 9.01 5.68
N GLU A 398 40.92 7.73 6.10
CA GLU A 398 42.18 6.97 6.05
C GLU A 398 42.57 6.63 4.61
N ASN A 399 41.60 6.21 3.78
CA ASN A 399 41.84 5.93 2.38
C ASN A 399 42.32 7.19 1.61
N SER A 400 41.73 8.36 1.90
CA SER A 400 42.15 9.62 1.29
C SER A 400 43.52 10.09 1.80
N ALA A 401 43.89 9.79 3.05
CA ALA A 401 45.23 10.11 3.59
C ALA A 401 46.32 9.22 2.94
N THR A 402 46.02 7.94 2.77
CA THR A 402 46.92 6.98 2.11
C THR A 402 47.11 7.30 0.63
N SER A 403 46.06 7.76 -0.07
CA SER A 403 46.14 8.19 -1.48
C SER A 403 46.98 9.46 -1.63
N ARG A 404 46.92 10.40 -0.68
CA ARG A 404 47.77 11.64 -0.73
C ARG A 404 49.23 11.32 -0.48
N GLN A 405 49.58 10.36 0.35
CA GLN A 405 51.00 9.96 0.56
C GLN A 405 51.59 9.26 -0.66
N LYS A 406 50.80 8.51 -1.45
CA LYS A 406 51.25 7.89 -2.71
C LYS A 406 51.50 8.88 -3.85
N VAL A 407 50.96 10.11 -3.80
CA VAL A 407 51.12 11.15 -4.83
C VAL A 407 52.35 12.03 -4.55
N ILE A 408 52.91 12.01 -3.35
CA ILE A 408 54.04 12.82 -2.91
C ILE A 408 55.38 12.05 -2.97
N GLN A 409 55.35 10.73 -3.14
CA GLN A 409 56.51 9.91 -3.48
C GLN A 409 56.62 9.66 -4.99
#